data_faa1abaad8ff3a76b310760517d61b0b
#
_entry.id   faa1abaad8ff3a76b310760517d61b0b
#
_cell.length_a   1.000
_cell.length_b   1.000
_cell.length_c   1.000
_cell.angle_alpha   90.00
_cell.angle_beta   90.00
_cell.angle_gamma   90.00
#
_symmetry.space_group_name_H-M   'P 1'
#
loop_
_entity.id
_entity.type
_entity.pdbx_description
1 polymer ?
#
loop_
_entity_poly.entity_id
_entity_poly.type
_entity_poly.pdbx_seq_one_letter_code
_entity_poly.pdbx_strand_id
1 'polypeptide(L)'
;EEAARGSQLFVSNKELLAALSHDQRKTKEQLEKKLKASMNALRKAPKALDPNKLKGEAQKQFDNEMRRRLRSESFKRVALSDPRYGGIITNAAMLSMTSGPKRTHPIARGAWIIEVILNDPPPPPPNDVPPLTDDGNSKNMTIREQFAKHREHVDCAGCHSKLDPLGFAMENFDITGRWREKYRNGREVDSSGKLMRKHTYNDAVDFKDSLLKEKDRYARAFASHLLRFLTSREL
;
A
#
# COMPACT_ATOMS: atom_id res chain seq x y z
N GLU A 1 8.56 -10.79 9.55
CA GLU A 1 7.62 -9.69 9.26
C GLU A 1 8.35 -8.38 8.93
N GLU A 2 9.38 -7.98 9.68
CA GLU A 2 10.14 -6.75 9.41
C GLU A 2 10.94 -6.81 8.10
N ALA A 3 11.46 -7.96 7.71
CA ALA A 3 12.15 -8.14 6.43
C ALA A 3 11.22 -7.99 5.23
N ALA A 4 9.93 -8.32 5.38
CA ALA A 4 8.91 -8.12 4.37
C ALA A 4 8.43 -6.66 4.29
N ARG A 5 8.55 -5.88 5.37
CA ARG A 5 8.15 -4.48 5.42
C ARG A 5 9.04 -3.54 4.59
N GLY A 6 10.25 -3.97 4.27
CA GLY A 6 11.19 -3.19 3.46
C GLY A 6 11.19 -3.53 1.99
N SER A 7 10.48 -4.57 1.55
CA SER A 7 10.26 -4.86 0.14
C SER A 7 8.97 -4.18 -0.32
N GLN A 8 9.00 -3.57 -1.47
CA GLN A 8 7.82 -2.91 -2.08
C GLN A 8 6.68 -3.89 -2.44
N LEU A 9 6.88 -5.17 -2.18
CA LEU A 9 5.90 -6.24 -2.34
C LEU A 9 5.59 -6.80 -0.94
N PHE A 10 4.34 -6.65 -0.51
CA PHE A 10 3.82 -7.32 0.68
C PHE A 10 3.66 -8.82 0.40
N VAL A 11 4.79 -9.51 0.38
CA VAL A 11 4.84 -10.97 0.27
C VAL A 11 4.93 -11.53 1.68
N SER A 12 4.13 -12.53 2.01
CA SER A 12 4.27 -13.19 3.31
C SER A 12 5.67 -13.79 3.45
N ASN A 13 6.20 -13.86 4.68
CA ASN A 13 7.49 -14.52 4.93
C ASN A 13 7.56 -15.93 4.34
N LYS A 14 6.43 -16.65 4.31
CA LYS A 14 6.32 -17.98 3.74
C LYS A 14 6.51 -17.98 2.22
N GLU A 15 5.90 -17.03 1.54
CA GLU A 15 6.01 -16.88 0.08
C GLU A 15 7.40 -16.39 -0.32
N LEU A 16 7.96 -15.43 0.43
CA LEU A 16 9.34 -14.97 0.23
C LEU A 16 10.33 -16.14 0.38
N LEU A 17 10.16 -16.97 1.42
CA LEU A 17 11.01 -18.13 1.66
C LEU A 17 10.86 -19.20 0.59
N ALA A 18 9.65 -19.41 0.07
CA ALA A 18 9.39 -20.35 -1.01
C ALA A 18 10.04 -19.91 -2.35
N ALA A 19 10.11 -18.59 -2.57
CA ALA A 19 10.70 -18.00 -3.78
C ALA A 19 12.23 -17.96 -3.77
N LEU A 20 12.90 -18.26 -2.64
CA LEU A 20 14.36 -18.24 -2.56
C LEU A 20 15.00 -19.32 -3.44
N SER A 21 16.03 -18.96 -4.18
CA SER A 21 16.90 -19.92 -4.87
C SER A 21 17.66 -20.81 -3.89
N HIS A 22 18.22 -21.94 -4.37
CA HIS A 22 19.03 -22.84 -3.54
C HIS A 22 20.17 -22.11 -2.81
N ASP A 23 20.89 -21.24 -3.51
CA ASP A 23 22.02 -20.49 -2.93
C ASP A 23 21.55 -19.45 -1.91
N GLN A 24 20.41 -18.82 -2.13
CA GLN A 24 19.80 -17.90 -1.17
C GLN A 24 19.35 -18.63 0.10
N ARG A 25 18.81 -19.85 0.00
CA ARG A 25 18.45 -20.69 1.15
C ARG A 25 19.70 -21.06 1.96
N LYS A 26 20.79 -21.48 1.30
CA LYS A 26 22.06 -21.79 1.95
C LYS A 26 22.65 -20.56 2.68
N THR A 27 22.59 -19.40 2.04
CA THR A 27 23.00 -18.12 2.64
C THR A 27 22.17 -17.79 3.87
N LYS A 28 20.84 -17.96 3.80
CA LYS A 28 19.93 -17.77 4.94
C LYS A 28 20.32 -18.67 6.13
N GLU A 29 20.53 -19.97 5.89
CA GLU A 29 20.93 -20.91 6.94
C GLU A 29 22.27 -20.52 7.61
N GLN A 30 23.25 -20.06 6.82
CA GLN A 30 24.52 -19.58 7.35
C GLN A 30 24.35 -18.36 8.24
N LEU A 31 23.49 -17.40 7.84
CA LEU A 31 23.21 -16.22 8.62
C LEU A 31 22.44 -16.54 9.91
N GLU A 32 21.48 -17.47 9.86
CA GLU A 32 20.79 -17.96 11.06
C GLU A 32 21.74 -18.64 12.07
N LYS A 33 22.70 -19.44 11.56
CA LYS A 33 23.75 -20.02 12.41
C LYS A 33 24.61 -18.93 13.08
N LYS A 34 25.01 -17.90 12.33
CA LYS A 34 25.76 -16.77 12.87
C LYS A 34 24.97 -16.00 13.93
N LEU A 35 23.68 -15.74 13.68
CA LEU A 35 22.80 -15.09 14.65
C LEU A 35 22.71 -15.90 15.95
N LYS A 36 22.47 -17.22 15.85
CA LYS A 36 22.42 -18.11 17.02
C LYS A 36 23.73 -18.09 17.81
N ALA A 37 24.88 -18.11 17.12
CA ALA A 37 26.19 -18.01 17.74
C ALA A 37 26.39 -16.68 18.47
N SER A 38 26.03 -15.55 17.85
CA SER A 38 26.08 -14.21 18.45
C SER A 38 25.17 -14.10 19.68
N MET A 39 23.95 -14.64 19.60
CA MET A 39 23.01 -14.65 20.72
C MET A 39 23.51 -15.51 21.90
N ASN A 40 24.17 -16.63 21.62
CA ASN A 40 24.77 -17.47 22.65
C ASN A 40 26.03 -16.80 23.32
N ALA A 41 26.80 -16.06 22.52
CA ALA A 41 27.91 -15.26 23.05
C ALA A 41 27.41 -14.13 23.97
N LEU A 42 26.30 -13.47 23.61
CA LEU A 42 25.67 -12.44 24.42
C LEU A 42 25.12 -12.96 25.76
N ARG A 43 24.65 -14.22 25.81
CA ARG A 43 24.20 -14.85 27.06
C ARG A 43 25.37 -15.07 28.07
N LYS A 44 26.57 -15.13 27.55
CA LYS A 44 27.82 -15.34 28.37
C LYS A 44 28.56 -14.03 28.70
N ALA A 45 28.05 -12.89 28.20
CA ALA A 45 28.67 -11.59 28.42
C ALA A 45 28.50 -11.08 29.86
N PRO A 46 29.43 -10.27 30.40
CA PRO A 46 29.35 -9.71 31.76
C PRO A 46 28.06 -8.87 31.93
N LYS A 47 27.48 -8.89 33.13
CA LYS A 47 26.21 -8.23 33.52
C LYS A 47 26.12 -6.71 33.27
N ALA A 48 27.17 -6.06 32.82
CA ALA A 48 27.21 -4.61 32.59
C ALA A 48 26.52 -4.14 31.29
N LEU A 49 26.13 -5.08 30.41
CA LEU A 49 25.46 -4.77 29.13
C LEU A 49 24.02 -5.27 29.19
N ASP A 50 23.05 -4.38 28.86
CA ASP A 50 21.64 -4.75 28.77
C ASP A 50 21.41 -5.85 27.70
N PRO A 51 21.06 -7.09 28.10
CA PRO A 51 20.95 -8.21 27.18
C PRO A 51 19.86 -7.99 26.11
N ASN A 52 18.83 -7.20 26.42
CA ASN A 52 17.74 -6.93 25.49
C ASN A 52 18.17 -5.94 24.39
N LYS A 53 18.95 -4.93 24.75
CA LYS A 53 19.50 -3.98 23.78
C LYS A 53 20.45 -4.66 22.80
N LEU A 54 21.36 -5.47 23.31
CA LEU A 54 22.33 -6.24 22.49
C LEU A 54 21.62 -7.26 21.58
N LYS A 55 20.55 -7.90 22.08
CA LYS A 55 19.73 -8.81 21.31
C LYS A 55 19.03 -8.07 20.16
N GLY A 56 18.51 -6.88 20.42
CA GLY A 56 17.88 -6.02 19.41
C GLY A 56 18.87 -5.56 18.33
N GLU A 57 20.08 -5.18 18.70
CA GLU A 57 21.14 -4.78 17.77
C GLU A 57 21.63 -5.96 16.90
N ALA A 58 21.84 -7.14 17.49
CA ALA A 58 22.20 -8.34 16.76
C ALA A 58 21.10 -8.76 15.76
N GLN A 59 19.84 -8.65 16.14
CA GLN A 59 18.72 -8.91 15.25
C GLN A 59 18.68 -7.91 14.08
N LYS A 60 18.86 -6.61 14.35
CA LYS A 60 18.92 -5.58 13.29
C LYS A 60 20.08 -5.82 12.31
N GLN A 61 21.25 -6.19 12.81
CA GLN A 61 22.40 -6.52 11.95
C GLN A 61 22.11 -7.73 11.07
N PHE A 62 21.53 -8.78 11.65
CA PHE A 62 21.10 -9.96 10.89
C PHE A 62 20.09 -9.60 9.80
N ASP A 63 19.05 -8.85 10.13
CA ASP A 63 18.00 -8.45 9.17
C ASP A 63 18.58 -7.59 8.04
N ASN A 64 19.47 -6.67 8.33
CA ASN A 64 20.14 -5.84 7.33
C ASN A 64 21.04 -6.67 6.41
N GLU A 65 21.82 -7.60 6.98
CA GLU A 65 22.68 -8.47 6.19
C GLU A 65 21.86 -9.45 5.33
N MET A 66 20.76 -9.98 5.88
CA MET A 66 19.80 -10.80 5.12
C MET A 66 19.23 -10.02 3.93
N ARG A 67 18.75 -8.79 4.18
CA ARG A 67 18.22 -7.92 3.10
C ARG A 67 19.25 -7.69 2.01
N ARG A 68 20.50 -7.40 2.40
CA ARG A 68 21.59 -7.16 1.46
C ARG A 68 21.93 -8.38 0.61
N ARG A 69 22.04 -9.57 1.22
CA ARG A 69 22.44 -10.81 0.54
C ARG A 69 21.33 -11.50 -0.22
N LEU A 70 20.08 -11.33 0.21
CA LEU A 70 18.91 -11.90 -0.47
C LEU A 70 18.34 -10.98 -1.55
N ARG A 71 18.90 -9.77 -1.70
CA ARG A 71 18.52 -8.87 -2.79
C ARG A 71 18.80 -9.55 -4.11
N SER A 72 17.74 -9.84 -4.85
CA SER A 72 17.85 -10.35 -6.22
C SER A 72 18.00 -9.18 -7.17
N GLU A 73 19.02 -9.19 -8.02
CA GLU A 73 19.16 -8.25 -9.12
C GLU A 73 18.23 -8.58 -10.30
N SER A 74 17.67 -9.79 -10.30
CA SER A 74 16.75 -10.23 -11.34
C SER A 74 15.30 -10.08 -10.91
N PHE A 75 14.48 -9.50 -11.78
CA PHE A 75 13.03 -9.49 -11.63
C PHE A 75 12.49 -10.92 -11.77
N LYS A 76 11.69 -11.34 -10.80
CA LYS A 76 11.03 -12.65 -10.83
C LYS A 76 9.53 -12.46 -10.67
N ARG A 77 8.77 -13.21 -11.46
CA ARG A 77 7.32 -13.31 -11.25
C ARG A 77 7.06 -14.15 -10.00
N VAL A 78 6.37 -13.58 -9.04
CA VAL A 78 5.95 -14.26 -7.81
C VAL A 78 4.43 -14.35 -7.81
N ALA A 79 3.89 -15.56 -7.66
CA ALA A 79 2.47 -15.75 -7.44
C ALA A 79 2.14 -15.40 -5.98
N LEU A 80 1.16 -14.54 -5.80
CA LEU A 80 0.66 -14.18 -4.47
C LEU A 80 -0.54 -15.07 -4.13
N SER A 81 -0.53 -15.66 -2.94
CA SER A 81 -1.64 -16.50 -2.46
C SER A 81 -2.78 -15.67 -1.85
N ASP A 82 -2.48 -14.46 -1.39
CA ASP A 82 -3.46 -13.57 -0.77
C ASP A 82 -4.10 -12.65 -1.84
N PRO A 83 -5.39 -12.83 -2.16
CA PRO A 83 -6.06 -12.05 -3.21
C PRO A 83 -6.18 -10.56 -2.88
N ARG A 84 -5.99 -10.17 -1.61
CA ARG A 84 -6.02 -8.76 -1.22
C ARG A 84 -4.89 -7.97 -1.85
N TYR A 85 -3.73 -8.59 -2.05
CA TYR A 85 -2.52 -7.96 -2.59
C TYR A 85 -2.32 -8.32 -4.06
N GLY A 86 -1.55 -7.48 -4.75
CA GLY A 86 -1.16 -7.67 -6.14
C GLY A 86 -1.44 -6.45 -7.01
N GLY A 87 -0.60 -6.27 -8.00
CA GLY A 87 -0.66 -5.12 -8.91
C GLY A 87 -0.18 -3.82 -8.28
N ILE A 88 -0.17 -2.77 -9.11
CA ILE A 88 0.35 -1.45 -8.74
C ILE A 88 -0.50 -0.76 -7.68
N ILE A 89 -1.82 -0.95 -7.71
CA ILE A 89 -2.76 -0.26 -6.81
C ILE A 89 -2.65 -0.70 -5.35
N THR A 90 -2.12 -1.89 -5.08
CA THR A 90 -1.90 -2.40 -3.72
C THR A 90 -0.44 -2.28 -3.29
N ASN A 91 0.40 -1.61 -4.07
CA ASN A 91 1.79 -1.36 -3.71
C ASN A 91 1.87 -0.37 -2.56
N ALA A 92 2.67 -0.70 -1.53
CA ALA A 92 2.79 0.12 -0.33
C ALA A 92 3.30 1.54 -0.63
N ALA A 93 4.19 1.71 -1.61
CA ALA A 93 4.67 3.03 -2.02
C ALA A 93 3.54 3.88 -2.59
N MET A 94 2.69 3.32 -3.47
CA MET A 94 1.52 4.00 -4.01
C MET A 94 0.53 4.38 -2.90
N LEU A 95 0.20 3.41 -2.01
CA LEU A 95 -0.73 3.62 -0.90
C LEU A 95 -0.23 4.67 0.09
N SER A 96 1.08 4.74 0.33
CA SER A 96 1.69 5.77 1.19
C SER A 96 1.73 7.13 0.51
N MET A 97 2.12 7.19 -0.76
CA MET A 97 2.21 8.42 -1.54
C MET A 97 0.84 9.12 -1.68
N THR A 98 -0.22 8.33 -1.77
CA THR A 98 -1.61 8.81 -1.85
C THR A 98 -2.31 8.89 -0.50
N SER A 99 -1.56 9.00 0.58
CA SER A 99 -2.05 9.15 1.96
C SER A 99 -1.50 10.41 2.59
N GLY A 100 -2.21 10.91 3.59
CA GLY A 100 -1.68 11.96 4.46
C GLY A 100 -0.79 11.39 5.57
N PRO A 101 -0.07 12.25 6.32
CA PRO A 101 0.87 11.79 7.34
C PRO A 101 0.19 11.11 8.55
N LYS A 102 -1.08 11.39 8.80
CA LYS A 102 -1.82 10.87 9.95
C LYS A 102 -2.92 9.87 9.58
N ARG A 103 -3.41 9.92 8.35
CA ARG A 103 -4.55 9.11 7.88
C ARG A 103 -4.48 8.85 6.39
N THR A 104 -5.24 7.86 5.91
CA THR A 104 -5.49 7.66 4.49
C THR A 104 -6.19 8.87 3.88
N HIS A 105 -6.01 9.07 2.58
CA HIS A 105 -6.63 10.15 1.84
C HIS A 105 -7.39 9.59 0.62
N PRO A 106 -8.66 9.17 0.80
CA PRO A 106 -9.44 8.52 -0.26
C PRO A 106 -9.48 9.33 -1.56
N ILE A 107 -9.62 10.67 -1.46
CA ILE A 107 -9.69 11.52 -2.63
C ILE A 107 -8.38 11.48 -3.44
N ALA A 108 -7.24 11.56 -2.77
CA ALA A 108 -5.94 11.44 -3.44
C ALA A 108 -5.75 10.05 -4.07
N ARG A 109 -6.20 8.98 -3.41
CA ARG A 109 -6.21 7.63 -3.98
C ARG A 109 -7.11 7.53 -5.21
N GLY A 110 -8.31 8.07 -5.12
CA GLY A 110 -9.28 8.11 -6.23
C GLY A 110 -8.77 8.92 -7.41
N ALA A 111 -8.23 10.11 -7.16
CA ALA A 111 -7.62 10.96 -8.18
C ALA A 111 -6.47 10.24 -8.89
N TRP A 112 -5.56 9.62 -8.13
CA TRP A 112 -4.46 8.86 -8.69
C TRP A 112 -4.94 7.68 -9.55
N ILE A 113 -5.97 6.94 -9.12
CA ILE A 113 -6.51 5.83 -9.91
C ILE A 113 -7.12 6.35 -11.22
N ILE A 114 -7.91 7.41 -11.18
CA ILE A 114 -8.57 7.92 -12.38
C ILE A 114 -7.56 8.54 -13.36
N GLU A 115 -6.56 9.25 -12.85
CA GLU A 115 -5.51 9.88 -13.63
C GLU A 115 -4.53 8.85 -14.19
N VAL A 116 -3.91 8.04 -13.32
CA VAL A 116 -2.78 7.18 -13.71
C VAL A 116 -3.25 5.84 -14.28
N ILE A 117 -4.25 5.20 -13.65
CA ILE A 117 -4.71 3.88 -14.09
C ILE A 117 -5.69 3.97 -15.26
N LEU A 118 -6.56 4.99 -15.26
CA LEU A 118 -7.60 5.13 -16.27
C LEU A 118 -7.29 6.20 -17.33
N ASN A 119 -6.23 6.98 -17.15
CA ASN A 119 -5.82 8.10 -18.03
C ASN A 119 -6.99 9.08 -18.32
N ASP A 120 -7.70 9.44 -17.25
CA ASP A 120 -8.85 10.35 -17.30
C ASP A 120 -8.67 11.39 -16.15
N PRO A 121 -7.67 12.30 -16.26
CA PRO A 121 -7.33 13.21 -15.18
C PRO A 121 -8.52 14.10 -14.83
N PRO A 122 -8.88 14.21 -13.54
CA PRO A 122 -9.92 15.11 -13.12
C PRO A 122 -9.48 16.56 -13.33
N PRO A 123 -10.41 17.50 -13.55
CA PRO A 123 -10.08 18.91 -13.58
C PRO A 123 -9.44 19.34 -12.23
N PRO A 124 -8.60 20.39 -12.24
CA PRO A 124 -8.04 20.91 -11.00
C PRO A 124 -9.15 21.33 -10.03
N PRO A 125 -8.96 21.12 -8.72
CA PRO A 125 -9.94 21.52 -7.74
C PRO A 125 -10.12 23.07 -7.78
N PRO A 126 -11.33 23.58 -7.43
CA PRO A 126 -11.53 25.01 -7.24
C PRO A 126 -10.55 25.57 -6.19
N ASN A 127 -10.14 26.84 -6.36
CA ASN A 127 -9.16 27.49 -5.47
C ASN A 127 -9.66 27.64 -4.02
N ASP A 128 -10.96 27.66 -3.80
CA ASP A 128 -11.61 27.96 -2.52
C ASP A 128 -12.19 26.72 -1.82
N VAL A 129 -11.57 25.54 -2.00
CA VAL A 129 -12.01 24.33 -1.30
C VAL A 129 -11.68 24.43 0.18
N PRO A 130 -12.67 24.52 1.09
CA PRO A 130 -12.39 24.56 2.50
C PRO A 130 -11.75 23.23 2.95
N PRO A 131 -10.69 23.26 3.78
CA PRO A 131 -10.10 22.05 4.31
C PRO A 131 -11.15 21.29 5.15
N LEU A 132 -11.06 19.96 5.14
CA LEU A 132 -11.84 19.14 6.07
C LEU A 132 -11.48 19.57 7.50
N THR A 133 -12.42 20.23 8.16
CA THR A 133 -12.23 20.67 9.55
C THR A 133 -12.32 19.46 10.47
N ASP A 134 -11.33 19.33 11.33
CA ASP A 134 -11.30 18.33 12.42
C ASP A 134 -12.11 18.93 13.61
N ASP A 135 -13.40 19.15 13.36
CA ASP A 135 -14.34 19.59 14.39
C ASP A 135 -14.59 18.39 15.32
N GLY A 136 -14.24 18.45 16.56
CA GLY A 136 -14.25 17.35 17.55
C GLY A 136 -15.35 16.25 17.42
N ASN A 137 -16.37 16.48 16.58
CA ASN A 137 -17.41 15.55 16.16
C ASN A 137 -16.92 14.48 15.16
N SER A 138 -15.80 14.73 14.48
CA SER A 138 -15.24 13.84 13.46
C SER A 138 -14.62 12.56 14.03
N LYS A 139 -14.32 12.54 15.36
CA LYS A 139 -13.66 11.37 16.00
C LYS A 139 -14.45 10.08 15.92
N ASN A 140 -15.77 10.17 15.92
CA ASN A 140 -16.66 9.01 15.85
C ASN A 140 -17.15 8.68 14.43
N MET A 141 -16.80 9.50 13.45
CA MET A 141 -17.21 9.32 12.06
C MET A 141 -16.18 8.52 11.28
N THR A 142 -16.64 7.74 10.31
CA THR A 142 -15.77 7.18 9.28
C THR A 142 -15.32 8.29 8.32
N ILE A 143 -14.23 8.05 7.61
CA ILE A 143 -13.76 9.00 6.59
C ILE A 143 -14.84 9.21 5.51
N ARG A 144 -15.56 8.16 5.13
CA ARG A 144 -16.67 8.23 4.17
C ARG A 144 -17.79 9.17 4.65
N GLU A 145 -18.17 9.10 5.91
CA GLU A 145 -19.19 9.99 6.51
C GLU A 145 -18.72 11.45 6.57
N GLN A 146 -17.45 11.69 6.87
CA GLN A 146 -16.86 13.03 6.85
C GLN A 146 -16.91 13.65 5.45
N PHE A 147 -16.55 12.89 4.43
CA PHE A 147 -16.61 13.34 3.04
C PHE A 147 -18.05 13.46 2.52
N ALA A 148 -19.02 12.71 3.06
CA ALA A 148 -20.42 12.86 2.68
C ALA A 148 -20.94 14.29 2.96
N LYS A 149 -20.60 14.85 4.12
CA LYS A 149 -20.93 16.25 4.47
C LYS A 149 -20.31 17.26 3.49
N HIS A 150 -19.06 17.03 3.08
CA HIS A 150 -18.37 17.92 2.13
C HIS A 150 -19.03 17.92 0.75
N ARG A 151 -19.63 16.80 0.33
CA ARG A 151 -20.33 16.65 -0.98
C ARG A 151 -21.70 17.32 -1.04
N GLU A 152 -22.23 17.84 0.05
CA GLU A 152 -23.50 18.58 0.05
C GLU A 152 -23.40 19.87 -0.79
N HIS A 153 -22.18 20.41 -1.00
CA HIS A 153 -21.96 21.48 -1.95
C HIS A 153 -22.06 21.01 -3.41
N VAL A 154 -22.92 21.63 -4.18
CA VAL A 154 -23.21 21.26 -5.59
C VAL A 154 -21.95 21.28 -6.45
N ASP A 155 -21.07 22.24 -6.26
CA ASP A 155 -19.80 22.39 -7.01
C ASP A 155 -18.82 21.24 -6.74
N CYS A 156 -18.88 20.63 -5.57
CA CYS A 156 -18.02 19.53 -5.16
C CYS A 156 -18.56 18.17 -5.64
N ALA A 157 -19.88 18.01 -5.67
CA ALA A 157 -20.57 16.75 -5.95
C ALA A 157 -20.21 16.13 -7.31
N GLY A 158 -20.01 16.97 -8.34
CA GLY A 158 -19.68 16.53 -9.69
C GLY A 158 -18.40 15.71 -9.77
N CYS A 159 -17.30 16.23 -9.23
CA CYS A 159 -15.99 15.56 -9.20
C CYS A 159 -15.98 14.39 -8.20
N HIS A 160 -16.50 14.62 -7.00
CA HIS A 160 -16.52 13.61 -5.95
C HIS A 160 -17.32 12.35 -6.30
N SER A 161 -18.38 12.49 -7.11
CA SER A 161 -19.16 11.33 -7.60
C SER A 161 -18.32 10.34 -8.42
N LYS A 162 -17.22 10.79 -9.02
CA LYS A 162 -16.29 9.95 -9.79
C LYS A 162 -15.10 9.49 -8.94
N LEU A 163 -14.53 10.39 -8.12
CA LEU A 163 -13.29 10.15 -7.36
C LEU A 163 -13.52 9.27 -6.13
N ASP A 164 -14.57 9.59 -5.38
CA ASP A 164 -14.84 8.96 -4.08
C ASP A 164 -14.98 7.44 -4.15
N PRO A 165 -15.78 6.88 -5.07
CA PRO A 165 -15.87 5.43 -5.16
C PRO A 165 -14.52 4.76 -5.33
N LEU A 166 -13.65 5.30 -6.20
CA LEU A 166 -12.33 4.74 -6.49
C LEU A 166 -11.39 4.83 -5.29
N GLY A 167 -11.46 5.94 -4.56
CA GLY A 167 -10.63 6.14 -3.37
C GLY A 167 -11.08 5.29 -2.19
N PHE A 168 -12.37 5.21 -1.93
CA PHE A 168 -12.92 4.38 -0.86
C PHE A 168 -12.74 2.89 -1.11
N ALA A 169 -12.67 2.43 -2.37
CA ALA A 169 -12.35 1.04 -2.70
C ALA A 169 -11.05 0.54 -2.05
N MET A 170 -10.12 1.46 -1.76
CA MET A 170 -8.80 1.12 -1.21
C MET A 170 -8.68 1.41 0.30
N GLU A 171 -9.78 1.73 1.01
CA GLU A 171 -9.75 2.09 2.43
C GLU A 171 -9.48 0.91 3.37
N ASN A 172 -9.61 -0.33 2.89
CA ASN A 172 -9.10 -1.50 3.60
C ASN A 172 -7.57 -1.49 3.75
N PHE A 173 -6.85 -0.65 3.01
CA PHE A 173 -5.41 -0.47 3.19
C PHE A 173 -5.13 0.81 3.99
N ASP A 174 -4.39 0.68 5.08
CA ASP A 174 -3.92 1.82 5.85
C ASP A 174 -2.85 2.64 5.10
N ILE A 175 -2.26 3.63 5.76
CA ILE A 175 -1.22 4.50 5.19
C ILE A 175 0.08 3.77 4.83
N THR A 176 0.30 2.58 5.38
CA THR A 176 1.48 1.74 5.14
C THR A 176 1.18 0.55 4.22
N GLY A 177 -0.05 0.46 3.72
CA GLY A 177 -0.51 -0.65 2.89
C GLY A 177 -0.86 -1.92 3.65
N ARG A 178 -1.07 -1.87 4.95
CA ARG A 178 -1.56 -3.01 5.73
C ARG A 178 -3.08 -3.10 5.61
N TRP A 179 -3.55 -4.32 5.53
CA TRP A 179 -4.99 -4.58 5.53
C TRP A 179 -5.62 -4.27 6.88
N ARG A 180 -6.78 -3.61 6.85
CA ARG A 180 -7.63 -3.35 8.02
C ARG A 180 -9.10 -3.56 7.66
N GLU A 181 -9.87 -4.07 8.59
CA GLU A 181 -11.33 -4.16 8.51
C GLU A 181 -12.02 -3.04 9.29
N LYS A 182 -11.28 -2.46 10.25
CA LYS A 182 -11.78 -1.37 11.09
C LYS A 182 -10.82 -0.19 11.14
N TYR A 183 -11.37 0.99 11.27
CA TYR A 183 -10.62 2.20 11.58
C TYR A 183 -10.16 2.20 13.05
N ARG A 184 -9.27 3.13 13.41
CA ARG A 184 -8.78 3.27 14.79
C ARG A 184 -9.87 3.57 15.81
N ASN A 185 -11.00 4.17 15.39
CA ASN A 185 -12.17 4.42 16.22
C ASN A 185 -13.11 3.21 16.36
N GLY A 186 -12.71 2.03 15.86
CA GLY A 186 -13.47 0.79 15.94
C GLY A 186 -14.60 0.64 14.90
N ARG A 187 -14.88 1.69 14.09
CA ARG A 187 -15.86 1.63 13.00
C ARG A 187 -15.35 0.76 11.85
N GLU A 188 -16.24 0.00 11.23
CA GLU A 188 -15.93 -0.83 10.09
C GLU A 188 -15.60 -0.01 8.85
N VAL A 189 -14.70 -0.54 8.02
CA VAL A 189 -14.35 0.05 6.74
C VAL A 189 -15.40 -0.37 5.70
N ASP A 190 -16.11 0.61 5.16
CA ASP A 190 -16.95 0.41 3.98
C ASP A 190 -16.17 0.85 2.74
N SER A 191 -15.72 -0.13 1.95
CA SER A 191 -15.01 0.07 0.69
C SER A 191 -15.87 -0.23 -0.54
N SER A 192 -17.17 -0.45 -0.36
CA SER A 192 -18.10 -0.72 -1.46
C SER A 192 -18.30 0.49 -2.39
N GLY A 193 -18.64 0.22 -3.64
CA GLY A 193 -18.91 1.27 -4.60
C GLY A 193 -19.20 0.79 -6.02
N LYS A 194 -19.07 1.72 -6.98
CA LYS A 194 -19.22 1.45 -8.41
C LYS A 194 -18.09 2.09 -9.20
N LEU A 195 -17.33 1.29 -9.92
CA LEU A 195 -16.36 1.75 -10.90
C LEU A 195 -17.11 2.25 -12.16
N MET A 196 -16.87 3.50 -12.55
CA MET A 196 -17.43 4.13 -13.74
C MET A 196 -18.97 4.02 -13.86
N ARG A 197 -19.68 3.91 -12.74
CA ARG A 197 -21.14 3.69 -12.66
C ARG A 197 -21.62 2.36 -13.29
N LYS A 198 -20.70 1.48 -13.70
CA LYS A 198 -21.00 0.20 -14.38
C LYS A 198 -20.76 -1.02 -13.50
N HIS A 199 -19.60 -1.08 -12.86
CA HIS A 199 -19.13 -2.29 -12.16
C HIS A 199 -19.24 -2.10 -10.66
N THR A 200 -20.20 -2.75 -10.04
CA THR A 200 -20.35 -2.75 -8.58
C THR A 200 -19.29 -3.65 -7.96
N TYR A 201 -18.76 -3.23 -6.81
CA TYR A 201 -17.81 -3.98 -5.99
C TYR A 201 -18.14 -3.77 -4.51
N ASN A 202 -17.80 -4.75 -3.68
CA ASN A 202 -18.08 -4.73 -2.23
C ASN A 202 -16.83 -4.42 -1.42
N ASP A 203 -15.64 -4.76 -1.93
CA ASP A 203 -14.36 -4.57 -1.26
C ASP A 203 -13.23 -4.31 -2.28
N ALA A 204 -12.01 -4.20 -1.76
CA ALA A 204 -10.81 -3.97 -2.58
C ALA A 204 -10.47 -5.15 -3.52
N VAL A 205 -10.89 -6.38 -3.20
CA VAL A 205 -10.68 -7.55 -4.06
C VAL A 205 -11.61 -7.49 -5.26
N ASP A 206 -12.92 -7.31 -5.01
CA ASP A 206 -13.94 -7.12 -6.05
C ASP A 206 -13.61 -5.90 -6.93
N PHE A 207 -13.04 -4.84 -6.33
CA PHE A 207 -12.63 -3.65 -7.07
C PHE A 207 -11.52 -3.96 -8.08
N LYS A 208 -10.53 -4.79 -7.74
CA LYS A 208 -9.50 -5.24 -8.69
C LYS A 208 -10.10 -6.00 -9.86
N ASP A 209 -11.06 -6.89 -9.59
CA ASP A 209 -11.78 -7.63 -10.64
C ASP A 209 -12.61 -6.69 -11.52
N SER A 210 -13.17 -5.64 -10.94
CA SER A 210 -13.86 -4.60 -11.68
C SER A 210 -12.93 -3.78 -12.57
N LEU A 211 -11.70 -3.49 -12.10
CA LEU A 211 -10.66 -2.85 -12.93
C LEU A 211 -10.21 -3.72 -14.09
N LEU A 212 -10.14 -5.04 -13.91
CA LEU A 212 -9.80 -5.97 -14.99
C LEU A 212 -10.81 -5.95 -16.16
N LYS A 213 -12.07 -5.58 -15.89
CA LYS A 213 -13.07 -5.38 -16.96
C LYS A 213 -12.77 -4.16 -17.84
N GLU A 214 -11.96 -3.23 -17.33
CA GLU A 214 -11.50 -2.02 -18.05
C GLU A 214 -10.02 -2.16 -18.52
N LYS A 215 -9.53 -3.40 -18.71
CA LYS A 215 -8.13 -3.72 -19.07
C LYS A 215 -7.62 -2.97 -20.31
N ASP A 216 -8.47 -2.74 -21.31
CA ASP A 216 -8.06 -2.06 -22.53
C ASP A 216 -7.83 -0.56 -22.30
N ARG A 217 -8.56 0.02 -21.33
CA ARG A 217 -8.35 1.39 -20.89
C ARG A 217 -7.03 1.50 -20.12
N TYR A 218 -6.79 0.56 -19.20
CA TYR A 218 -5.52 0.46 -18.49
C TYR A 218 -4.34 0.28 -19.46
N ALA A 219 -4.45 -0.59 -20.46
CA ALA A 219 -3.38 -0.82 -21.42
C ALA A 219 -3.03 0.46 -22.19
N ARG A 220 -4.03 1.23 -22.62
CA ARG A 220 -3.84 2.54 -23.26
C ARG A 220 -3.18 3.55 -22.33
N ALA A 221 -3.66 3.64 -21.08
CA ALA A 221 -3.05 4.50 -20.07
C ALA A 221 -1.58 4.16 -19.84
N PHE A 222 -1.27 2.88 -19.65
CA PHE A 222 0.10 2.42 -19.49
C PHE A 222 0.99 2.76 -20.70
N ALA A 223 0.52 2.50 -21.92
CA ALA A 223 1.24 2.83 -23.14
C ALA A 223 1.49 4.34 -23.26
N SER A 224 0.49 5.17 -22.92
CA SER A 224 0.61 6.62 -22.91
C SER A 224 1.67 7.10 -21.92
N HIS A 225 1.64 6.60 -20.68
CA HIS A 225 2.64 6.95 -19.66
C HIS A 225 4.06 6.48 -20.08
N LEU A 226 4.17 5.29 -20.65
CA LEU A 226 5.45 4.77 -21.13
C LEU A 226 6.03 5.63 -22.27
N LEU A 227 5.19 6.03 -23.23
CA LEU A 227 5.60 6.90 -24.33
C LEU A 227 6.03 8.29 -23.81
N ARG A 228 5.26 8.90 -22.90
CA ARG A 228 5.66 10.16 -22.24
C ARG A 228 7.02 10.05 -21.57
N PHE A 229 7.24 8.97 -20.84
CA PHE A 229 8.53 8.71 -20.18
C PHE A 229 9.67 8.57 -21.18
N LEU A 230 9.50 7.77 -22.25
CA LEU A 230 10.54 7.50 -23.24
C LEU A 230 10.85 8.70 -24.14
N THR A 231 9.83 9.49 -24.45
CA THR A 231 9.99 10.64 -25.38
C THR A 231 10.22 11.96 -24.65
N SER A 232 10.05 12.00 -23.32
CA SER A 232 10.07 13.23 -22.49
C SER A 232 9.11 14.30 -23.01
N ARG A 233 7.98 13.89 -23.58
CA ARG A 233 6.93 14.77 -24.13
C ARG A 233 5.58 14.42 -23.57
N GLU A 234 4.72 15.43 -23.39
CA GLU A 234 3.30 15.22 -23.20
C GLU A 234 2.67 14.76 -24.54
N LEU A 235 1.73 13.80 -24.46
CA LEU A 235 1.05 13.20 -25.60
C LEU A 235 -0.41 13.68 -25.63
#